data_7dd044095acb085e003611a95a18ff21
#
_entry.id   7dd044095acb085e003611a95a18ff21
#
_cell.length_a   1.000
_cell.length_b   1.000
_cell.length_c   1.000
_cell.angle_alpha   90.00
_cell.angle_beta   90.00
_cell.angle_gamma   90.00
#
_symmetry.space_group_name_H-M   'P 1'
#
loop_
_entity.id
_entity.type
_entity.pdbx_description
1 polymer ?
#
loop_
_entity_poly.entity_id
_entity_poly.type
_entity_poly.pdbx_seq_one_letter_code
_entity_poly.pdbx_strand_id
1 'polypeptide(L)'
;MLLSSFEIDSIAVIDATNAYDQPMQISPSNSPETGSSLANMTAITWQENGHHCEDAWRSERGAPAPKRVVLADDTLSADSAYRLACAGTGMLWRGDFQNARLLLQALARRCDAPKKVRRASKTNPEVTHSPQDNFHLHRQAQSQRARTLSMILIQINPDRQISLRRAPDWREAMKEAWGPAGTTGCVTSLRELLGLVGAHEWHLKGMEISALGSAPHNRIHPSYGVFSPVRGEYIQLVADAPLPSTELAFDIGVGTGVLSAVLAKRGVKRVVGTDLDPRALACATENIQRLGLQSKVELQPADLFPEGQAPLIVCNPPWLPARASAPIERAIYDENSAMLKGFLAGLAAHLSPQGEGWLILSDLAEHLGLRTRAELEAWIAAGKLKVIGKLDTKAEHKKVQDESDPLHAARAAEVTSLWRLVLA
;
A
#
# COMPACT_ATOMS: atom_id res chain seq x y z
N MET A 1 7.18 26.30 9.27
CA MET A 1 5.71 26.27 9.31
C MET A 1 5.14 26.32 7.89
N LEU A 2 5.46 25.30 7.02
CA LEU A 2 5.03 25.20 5.60
C LEU A 2 4.95 23.72 5.14
N LEU A 3 4.69 22.79 6.07
CA LEU A 3 4.63 21.34 5.79
C LEU A 3 3.20 20.76 5.80
N SER A 4 2.17 21.58 6.05
CA SER A 4 0.82 21.06 6.34
C SER A 4 -0.03 20.64 5.13
N SER A 5 0.35 20.97 3.90
CA SER A 5 -0.43 20.60 2.69
C SER A 5 0.09 19.37 1.95
N PHE A 6 1.29 18.89 2.25
CA PHE A 6 1.86 17.67 1.65
C PHE A 6 1.55 16.38 2.42
N GLU A 7 1.16 16.48 3.68
CA GLU A 7 0.83 15.31 4.52
C GLU A 7 -0.42 14.55 4.03
N ILE A 8 -1.33 15.24 3.33
CA ILE A 8 -2.60 14.64 2.88
C ILE A 8 -2.42 13.86 1.58
N ASP A 9 -1.50 14.28 0.70
CA ASP A 9 -1.27 13.62 -0.58
C ASP A 9 -0.41 12.35 -0.49
N SER A 10 0.42 12.19 0.55
CA SER A 10 1.20 10.95 0.76
C SER A 10 0.34 9.77 1.21
N ILE A 11 -0.80 10.01 1.83
CA ILE A 11 -1.81 8.99 2.17
C ILE A 11 -2.65 8.65 0.91
N ALA A 12 -2.81 9.58 -0.02
CA ALA A 12 -3.51 9.37 -1.30
C ALA A 12 -2.72 8.52 -2.32
N VAL A 13 -1.46 8.15 -2.05
CA VAL A 13 -0.67 7.20 -2.86
C VAL A 13 -1.28 5.78 -2.87
N ILE A 14 -2.22 5.50 -1.96
CA ILE A 14 -2.89 4.20 -1.86
C ILE A 14 -3.96 3.99 -2.95
N ASP A 15 -4.36 5.03 -3.68
CA ASP A 15 -5.50 4.98 -4.62
C ASP A 15 -5.08 4.96 -6.11
N ALA A 16 -4.13 4.17 -6.54
CA ALA A 16 -3.81 4.17 -7.96
C ALA A 16 -3.72 2.77 -8.58
N THR A 17 -4.59 2.54 -9.48
CA THR A 17 -4.79 1.27 -10.18
C THR A 17 -4.75 1.35 -11.70
N ASN A 18 -4.35 0.24 -12.26
CA ASN A 18 -4.66 -0.42 -13.53
C ASN A 18 -4.36 0.23 -14.90
N ALA A 19 -3.74 -0.59 -15.73
CA ALA A 19 -4.22 -1.13 -17.02
C ALA A 19 -3.19 -2.08 -17.62
N TYR A 20 -3.61 -3.25 -18.00
CA TYR A 20 -3.56 -3.89 -19.31
C TYR A 20 -3.82 -5.39 -19.18
N ASP A 21 -4.91 -5.83 -19.81
CA ASP A 21 -5.20 -7.20 -20.20
C ASP A 21 -4.23 -7.66 -21.29
N GLN A 22 -3.42 -8.68 -20.98
CA GLN A 22 -3.02 -9.74 -21.93
C GLN A 22 -2.45 -10.91 -21.10
N PRO A 23 -2.80 -12.16 -21.40
CA PRO A 23 -2.37 -13.31 -20.62
C PRO A 23 -0.93 -13.68 -20.97
N MET A 24 -0.05 -13.63 -19.98
CA MET A 24 1.27 -14.27 -20.08
C MET A 24 1.27 -15.61 -19.37
N GLN A 25 1.68 -16.63 -20.09
CA GLN A 25 1.86 -18.00 -19.61
C GLN A 25 2.89 -18.04 -18.47
N ILE A 26 2.50 -18.69 -17.38
CA ILE A 26 3.36 -18.91 -16.21
C ILE A 26 4.15 -20.19 -16.45
N SER A 27 5.46 -20.09 -16.49
CA SER A 27 6.38 -21.22 -16.25
C SER A 27 6.88 -21.15 -14.81
N PRO A 28 6.96 -22.28 -14.09
CA PRO A 28 7.32 -22.29 -12.68
C PRO A 28 8.84 -22.37 -12.51
N SER A 29 9.36 -21.68 -11.56
CA SER A 29 10.54 -21.86 -10.72
C SER A 29 11.40 -20.61 -10.59
N ASN A 30 11.55 -20.08 -9.37
CA ASN A 30 12.82 -20.05 -8.64
C ASN A 30 12.71 -19.14 -7.42
N SER A 31 13.36 -19.56 -6.36
CA SER A 31 13.46 -18.96 -5.03
C SER A 31 13.84 -17.46 -5.04
N PRO A 32 13.39 -16.67 -4.07
CA PRO A 32 13.71 -15.23 -4.03
C PRO A 32 15.12 -15.02 -3.51
N GLU A 33 16.00 -14.57 -4.40
CA GLU A 33 17.24 -13.92 -3.99
C GLU A 33 16.94 -12.52 -3.41
N THR A 34 17.39 -12.30 -2.21
CA THR A 34 17.42 -11.00 -1.51
C THR A 34 18.36 -10.05 -2.26
N GLY A 35 17.78 -9.06 -2.89
CA GLY A 35 18.49 -8.02 -3.62
C GLY A 35 17.84 -7.82 -4.98
N SER A 36 17.17 -6.70 -5.18
CA SER A 36 16.74 -6.27 -6.51
C SER A 36 17.98 -6.12 -7.39
N SER A 37 18.35 -7.21 -8.09
CA SER A 37 19.44 -7.22 -9.05
C SER A 37 19.15 -6.20 -10.16
N LEU A 38 20.07 -5.26 -10.38
CA LEU A 38 20.08 -4.29 -11.49
C LEU A 38 20.02 -4.98 -12.88
N ALA A 39 20.16 -6.29 -12.95
CA ALA A 39 20.24 -7.08 -14.17
C ALA A 39 18.95 -7.11 -15.02
N ASN A 40 17.80 -6.67 -14.50
CA ASN A 40 16.49 -6.67 -15.19
C ASN A 40 15.83 -5.28 -15.31
N MET A 41 16.57 -4.20 -15.12
CA MET A 41 16.00 -2.85 -15.30
C MET A 41 15.83 -2.55 -16.79
N THR A 42 14.62 -2.16 -17.18
CA THR A 42 14.34 -1.68 -18.55
C THR A 42 15.12 -0.38 -18.79
N ALA A 43 15.75 -0.23 -19.94
CA ALA A 43 16.41 1.00 -20.32
C ALA A 43 15.41 2.10 -20.68
N ILE A 44 15.74 3.34 -20.34
CA ILE A 44 15.06 4.55 -20.82
C ILE A 44 16.01 5.37 -21.67
N THR A 45 15.56 5.83 -22.84
CA THR A 45 16.41 6.54 -23.80
C THR A 45 15.87 7.91 -24.13
N TRP A 46 16.77 8.86 -24.46
CA TRP A 46 16.43 10.21 -24.88
C TRP A 46 17.50 10.81 -25.80
N GLN A 47 17.21 11.96 -26.38
CA GLN A 47 18.19 12.75 -27.14
C GLN A 47 18.58 13.99 -26.35
N GLU A 48 19.89 14.24 -26.21
CA GLU A 48 20.42 15.42 -25.53
C GLU A 48 21.67 15.92 -26.25
N ASN A 49 21.69 17.18 -26.62
CA ASN A 49 22.80 17.81 -27.34
C ASN A 49 23.23 17.07 -28.63
N GLY A 50 22.28 16.46 -29.35
CA GLY A 50 22.53 15.68 -30.55
C GLY A 50 23.05 14.25 -30.29
N HIS A 51 23.19 13.85 -29.05
CA HIS A 51 23.63 12.51 -28.67
C HIS A 51 22.45 11.65 -28.22
N HIS A 52 22.53 10.36 -28.50
CA HIS A 52 21.62 9.36 -27.92
C HIS A 52 22.11 9.02 -26.52
N CYS A 53 21.24 9.24 -25.52
CA CYS A 53 21.50 8.97 -24.12
C CYS A 53 20.62 7.82 -23.62
N GLU A 54 21.13 7.05 -22.68
CA GLU A 54 20.44 5.92 -22.08
C GLU A 54 20.78 5.84 -20.59
N ASP A 55 19.82 5.41 -19.77
CA ASP A 55 20.01 5.11 -18.36
C ASP A 55 19.02 3.98 -17.94
N ALA A 56 19.19 3.43 -16.74
CA ALA A 56 18.27 2.45 -16.19
C ALA A 56 16.94 3.12 -15.80
N TRP A 57 15.81 2.52 -16.20
CA TRP A 57 14.50 2.94 -15.73
C TRP A 57 14.17 2.29 -14.39
N ARG A 58 13.77 3.10 -13.42
CA ARG A 58 13.35 2.59 -12.11
C ARG A 58 11.94 3.01 -11.78
N SER A 59 11.07 2.02 -11.55
CA SER A 59 9.72 2.22 -11.02
C SER A 59 9.41 1.13 -9.99
N GLU A 60 9.15 1.54 -8.77
CA GLU A 60 8.76 0.64 -7.68
C GLU A 60 7.35 0.07 -7.89
N ARG A 61 6.57 0.67 -8.77
CA ARG A 61 5.24 0.22 -9.15
C ARG A 61 5.26 -0.75 -10.34
N GLY A 62 6.43 -1.05 -10.89
CA GLY A 62 6.57 -1.85 -12.10
C GLY A 62 6.01 -1.17 -13.35
N ALA A 63 5.84 0.17 -13.34
CA ALA A 63 5.40 0.89 -14.52
C ALA A 63 6.48 0.84 -15.61
N PRO A 64 6.12 0.59 -16.87
CA PRO A 64 7.08 0.58 -17.97
C PRO A 64 7.67 1.98 -18.20
N ALA A 65 8.90 2.04 -18.71
CA ALA A 65 9.52 3.30 -19.12
C ALA A 65 8.65 4.02 -20.17
N PRO A 66 8.54 5.36 -20.11
CA PRO A 66 7.88 6.12 -21.16
C PRO A 66 8.55 5.87 -22.53
N LYS A 67 7.76 5.52 -23.55
CA LYS A 67 8.27 5.25 -24.91
C LYS A 67 8.88 6.47 -25.60
N ARG A 68 8.49 7.66 -25.14
CA ARG A 68 8.98 8.95 -25.64
C ARG A 68 9.42 9.80 -24.46
N VAL A 69 10.62 10.35 -24.56
CA VAL A 69 11.18 11.26 -23.55
C VAL A 69 11.62 12.55 -24.24
N VAL A 70 11.32 13.67 -23.61
CA VAL A 70 11.78 15.01 -24.01
C VAL A 70 12.50 15.67 -22.84
N LEU A 71 13.49 16.50 -23.12
CA LEU A 71 14.08 17.36 -22.10
C LEU A 71 13.10 18.47 -21.75
N ALA A 72 13.06 18.81 -20.47
CA ALA A 72 12.19 19.85 -19.94
C ALA A 72 12.92 20.67 -18.87
N ASP A 73 12.62 21.93 -18.79
CA ASP A 73 13.22 22.87 -17.85
C ASP A 73 12.19 23.91 -17.35
N ASP A 74 12.69 24.93 -16.69
CA ASP A 74 11.89 26.00 -16.07
C ASP A 74 11.04 26.82 -17.07
N THR A 75 11.30 26.68 -18.39
CA THR A 75 10.56 27.37 -19.44
C THR A 75 9.27 26.63 -19.86
N LEU A 76 9.13 25.35 -19.46
CA LEU A 76 7.99 24.53 -19.84
C LEU A 76 6.72 24.97 -19.12
N SER A 77 5.72 25.43 -19.87
CA SER A 77 4.43 25.81 -19.29
C SER A 77 3.65 24.61 -18.79
N ALA A 78 2.87 24.79 -17.70
CA ALA A 78 2.07 23.72 -17.13
C ALA A 78 1.01 23.15 -18.10
N ASP A 79 0.52 23.95 -19.06
CA ASP A 79 -0.44 23.47 -20.08
C ASP A 79 0.23 22.60 -21.13
N SER A 80 1.45 22.93 -21.53
CA SER A 80 2.25 22.10 -22.44
C SER A 80 2.68 20.80 -21.75
N ALA A 81 3.13 20.89 -20.49
CA ALA A 81 3.48 19.72 -19.68
C ALA A 81 2.28 18.77 -19.51
N TYR A 82 1.09 19.30 -19.25
CA TYR A 82 -0.12 18.48 -19.12
C TYR A 82 -0.46 17.74 -20.40
N ARG A 83 -0.36 18.41 -21.57
CA ARG A 83 -0.56 17.76 -22.88
C ARG A 83 0.45 16.66 -23.16
N LEU A 84 1.73 16.89 -22.86
CA LEU A 84 2.79 15.89 -23.00
C LEU A 84 2.53 14.69 -22.08
N ALA A 85 2.21 14.93 -20.81
CA ALA A 85 1.92 13.89 -19.83
C ALA A 85 0.70 13.04 -20.22
N CYS A 86 -0.39 13.66 -20.68
CA CYS A 86 -1.57 12.94 -21.20
C CYS A 86 -1.25 12.10 -22.43
N ALA A 87 -0.30 12.52 -23.27
CA ALA A 87 0.19 11.75 -24.41
C ALA A 87 1.18 10.63 -24.00
N GLY A 88 1.52 10.46 -22.72
CA GLY A 88 2.47 9.47 -22.22
C GLY A 88 3.93 9.80 -22.53
N THR A 89 4.24 11.09 -22.77
CA THR A 89 5.61 11.57 -23.01
C THR A 89 6.27 11.91 -21.68
N GLY A 90 7.38 11.24 -21.35
CA GLY A 90 8.21 11.55 -20.20
C GLY A 90 8.95 12.88 -20.40
N MET A 91 8.98 13.71 -19.38
CA MET A 91 9.66 15.02 -19.35
C MET A 91 10.87 14.90 -18.42
N LEU A 92 12.05 14.62 -18.99
CA LEU A 92 13.30 14.52 -18.22
C LEU A 92 13.76 15.93 -17.82
N TRP A 93 13.72 16.20 -16.52
CA TRP A 93 13.90 17.54 -15.98
C TRP A 93 15.36 17.96 -15.95
N ARG A 94 15.64 19.17 -16.40
CA ARG A 94 16.98 19.81 -16.39
C ARG A 94 16.99 21.18 -15.71
N GLY A 95 15.82 21.68 -15.29
CA GLY A 95 15.67 22.95 -14.58
C GLY A 95 15.85 22.82 -13.07
N ASP A 96 15.34 23.81 -12.35
CA ASP A 96 15.37 23.84 -10.90
C ASP A 96 14.41 22.77 -10.30
N PHE A 97 14.90 22.03 -9.31
CA PHE A 97 14.15 20.95 -8.67
C PHE A 97 12.83 21.44 -8.04
N GLN A 98 12.83 22.63 -7.41
CA GLN A 98 11.60 23.16 -6.80
C GLN A 98 10.57 23.53 -7.86
N ASN A 99 10.99 23.96 -9.05
CA ASN A 99 10.09 24.24 -10.15
C ASN A 99 9.49 22.93 -10.73
N ALA A 100 10.23 21.82 -10.75
CA ALA A 100 9.68 20.49 -11.06
C ALA A 100 8.54 20.11 -10.09
N ARG A 101 8.73 20.35 -8.78
CA ARG A 101 7.69 20.11 -7.77
C ARG A 101 6.46 20.99 -7.96
N LEU A 102 6.66 22.27 -8.25
CA LEU A 102 5.55 23.20 -8.53
C LEU A 102 4.80 22.78 -9.80
N LEU A 103 5.52 22.32 -10.83
CA LEU A 103 4.91 21.79 -12.04
C LEU A 103 4.10 20.54 -11.76
N LEU A 104 4.59 19.61 -10.94
CA LEU A 104 3.85 18.42 -10.53
C LEU A 104 2.53 18.78 -9.83
N GLN A 105 2.56 19.76 -8.91
CA GLN A 105 1.34 20.28 -8.26
C GLN A 105 0.37 20.90 -9.26
N ALA A 106 0.91 21.65 -10.26
CA ALA A 106 0.08 22.23 -11.30
C ALA A 106 -0.57 21.15 -12.20
N LEU A 107 0.13 20.04 -12.48
CA LEU A 107 -0.43 18.88 -13.19
C LEU A 107 -1.52 18.21 -12.34
N ALA A 108 -1.30 18.01 -11.03
CA ALA A 108 -2.30 17.44 -10.13
C ALA A 108 -3.60 18.24 -10.15
N ARG A 109 -3.53 19.58 -9.96
CA ARG A 109 -4.71 20.46 -10.06
C ARG A 109 -5.45 20.33 -11.40
N ARG A 110 -4.73 20.09 -12.52
CA ARG A 110 -5.37 19.88 -13.83
C ARG A 110 -6.03 18.52 -13.96
N CYS A 111 -5.42 17.48 -13.39
CA CYS A 111 -6.04 16.15 -13.34
C CYS A 111 -7.34 16.18 -12.53
N ASP A 112 -7.36 16.94 -11.42
CA ASP A 112 -8.45 17.01 -10.47
C ASP A 112 -9.52 18.06 -10.85
N ALA A 113 -9.24 18.90 -11.86
CA ALA A 113 -10.19 19.88 -12.34
C ALA A 113 -11.47 19.21 -12.88
N PRO A 114 -12.66 19.72 -12.52
CA PRO A 114 -13.91 19.19 -13.04
C PRO A 114 -13.87 19.18 -14.57
N LYS A 115 -14.04 18.01 -15.18
CA LYS A 115 -14.17 17.93 -16.63
C LYS A 115 -15.41 18.74 -17.02
N LYS A 116 -15.25 19.78 -17.87
CA LYS A 116 -16.38 20.49 -18.45
C LYS A 116 -17.30 19.45 -19.08
N VAL A 117 -18.42 19.19 -18.44
CA VAL A 117 -19.45 18.33 -19.01
C VAL A 117 -19.80 18.94 -20.37
N ARG A 118 -19.40 18.28 -21.47
CA ARG A 118 -19.94 18.59 -22.77
C ARG A 118 -21.44 18.50 -22.58
N ARG A 119 -22.18 19.59 -22.82
CA ARG A 119 -23.64 19.60 -22.75
C ARG A 119 -24.15 18.30 -23.36
N ALA A 120 -24.53 17.36 -22.50
CA ALA A 120 -25.11 16.11 -22.92
C ALA A 120 -26.36 16.47 -23.74
N SER A 121 -26.47 15.91 -24.94
CA SER A 121 -27.69 15.88 -25.67
C SER A 121 -28.80 15.44 -24.73
N LYS A 122 -29.94 16.18 -24.71
CA LYS A 122 -31.08 16.01 -23.80
C LYS A 122 -31.80 14.65 -23.85
N THR A 123 -31.16 13.60 -24.33
CA THR A 123 -31.80 12.32 -24.68
C THR A 123 -31.14 11.06 -24.07
N ASN A 124 -30.23 11.18 -23.09
CA ASN A 124 -29.75 9.98 -22.41
C ASN A 124 -30.27 10.01 -20.93
N PRO A 125 -31.04 9.00 -20.48
CA PRO A 125 -31.34 8.85 -19.07
C PRO A 125 -30.02 8.72 -18.30
N GLU A 126 -29.96 9.27 -17.09
CA GLU A 126 -28.84 9.08 -16.17
C GLU A 126 -28.47 7.60 -16.10
N VAL A 127 -27.31 7.24 -16.61
CA VAL A 127 -26.77 5.90 -16.44
C VAL A 127 -26.40 5.79 -14.96
N THR A 128 -27.28 5.21 -14.17
CA THR A 128 -26.98 4.86 -12.79
C THR A 128 -26.01 3.68 -12.79
N HIS A 129 -24.74 3.96 -12.52
CA HIS A 129 -23.72 2.91 -12.37
C HIS A 129 -23.95 2.14 -11.07
N SER A 130 -23.70 0.83 -11.10
CA SER A 130 -23.67 0.02 -9.88
C SER A 130 -22.52 0.47 -8.96
N PRO A 131 -22.56 0.19 -7.64
CA PRO A 131 -21.42 0.44 -6.74
C PRO A 131 -20.12 -0.18 -7.25
N GLN A 132 -20.18 -1.38 -7.84
CA GLN A 132 -19.05 -2.07 -8.44
C GLN A 132 -18.51 -1.32 -9.67
N ASP A 133 -19.37 -0.83 -10.56
CA ASP A 133 -18.95 -0.04 -11.72
C ASP A 133 -18.29 1.27 -11.27
N ASN A 134 -18.87 1.95 -10.27
CA ASN A 134 -18.30 3.16 -9.69
C ASN A 134 -16.90 2.91 -9.11
N PHE A 135 -16.70 1.79 -8.43
CA PHE A 135 -15.38 1.38 -7.94
C PHE A 135 -14.38 1.19 -9.08
N HIS A 136 -14.74 0.47 -10.15
CA HIS A 136 -13.86 0.25 -11.30
C HIS A 136 -13.55 1.54 -12.05
N LEU A 137 -14.54 2.40 -12.27
CA LEU A 137 -14.34 3.72 -12.90
C LEU A 137 -13.44 4.61 -12.04
N HIS A 138 -13.64 4.62 -10.73
CA HIS A 138 -12.79 5.36 -9.80
C HIS A 138 -11.33 4.86 -9.89
N ARG A 139 -11.13 3.53 -9.82
CA ARG A 139 -9.80 2.93 -9.97
C ARG A 139 -9.14 3.31 -11.30
N GLN A 140 -9.87 3.25 -12.40
CA GLN A 140 -9.38 3.64 -13.71
C GLN A 140 -8.96 5.12 -13.76
N ALA A 141 -9.78 6.00 -13.19
CA ALA A 141 -9.47 7.43 -13.10
C ALA A 141 -8.20 7.69 -12.27
N GLN A 142 -8.04 7.02 -11.13
CA GLN A 142 -6.85 7.13 -10.29
C GLN A 142 -5.59 6.60 -11.00
N SER A 143 -5.71 5.49 -11.74
CA SER A 143 -4.61 4.96 -12.55
C SER A 143 -4.17 5.95 -13.63
N GLN A 144 -5.14 6.52 -14.35
CA GLN A 144 -4.87 7.53 -15.36
C GLN A 144 -4.19 8.78 -14.75
N ARG A 145 -4.69 9.25 -13.61
CA ARG A 145 -4.09 10.35 -12.84
C ARG A 145 -2.65 10.03 -12.45
N ALA A 146 -2.43 8.86 -11.87
CA ALA A 146 -1.11 8.41 -11.45
C ALA A 146 -0.12 8.36 -12.62
N ARG A 147 -0.52 7.80 -13.77
CA ARG A 147 0.29 7.75 -14.98
C ARG A 147 0.63 9.15 -15.48
N THR A 148 -0.33 10.06 -15.53
CA THR A 148 -0.10 11.45 -15.96
C THR A 148 0.91 12.15 -15.05
N LEU A 149 0.77 12.00 -13.72
CA LEU A 149 1.66 12.62 -12.74
C LEU A 149 3.06 11.98 -12.70
N SER A 150 3.21 10.76 -13.21
CA SER A 150 4.51 10.08 -13.28
C SER A 150 5.36 10.49 -14.50
N MET A 151 4.89 11.41 -15.33
CA MET A 151 5.61 11.83 -16.54
C MET A 151 6.69 12.90 -16.30
N ILE A 152 6.83 13.48 -15.12
CA ILE A 152 8.00 14.29 -14.74
C ILE A 152 9.07 13.35 -14.23
N LEU A 153 10.21 13.32 -14.91
CA LEU A 153 11.29 12.37 -14.69
C LEU A 153 12.51 13.05 -14.08
N ILE A 154 13.16 12.38 -13.14
CA ILE A 154 14.38 12.82 -12.48
C ILE A 154 15.47 11.80 -12.72
N GLN A 155 16.62 12.25 -13.16
CA GLN A 155 17.83 11.44 -13.25
C GLN A 155 18.55 11.42 -11.90
N ILE A 156 18.92 10.23 -11.46
CA ILE A 156 19.63 9.96 -10.21
C ILE A 156 21.01 9.43 -10.55
N ASN A 157 22.04 10.04 -10.02
CA ASN A 157 23.41 9.61 -10.22
C ASN A 157 23.69 8.25 -9.53
N PRO A 158 24.80 7.57 -9.88
CA PRO A 158 25.19 6.32 -9.22
C PRO A 158 25.32 6.43 -7.69
N ASP A 159 25.81 7.58 -7.18
CA ASP A 159 25.94 7.92 -5.76
C ASP A 159 24.62 8.37 -5.08
N ARG A 160 23.49 8.21 -5.77
CA ARG A 160 22.17 8.66 -5.33
C ARG A 160 21.98 10.18 -5.24
N GLN A 161 22.86 10.98 -5.80
CA GLN A 161 22.65 12.43 -5.91
C GLN A 161 21.71 12.80 -7.06
N ILE A 162 20.99 13.90 -6.87
CA ILE A 162 20.19 14.57 -7.90
C ILE A 162 20.94 15.83 -8.33
N SER A 163 21.50 15.82 -9.52
CA SER A 163 22.31 16.93 -10.06
C SER A 163 21.45 18.08 -10.61
N LEU A 164 20.43 18.49 -9.87
CA LEU A 164 19.58 19.63 -10.23
C LEU A 164 19.76 20.76 -9.21
N ARG A 165 19.63 22.00 -9.67
CA ARG A 165 19.68 23.16 -8.78
C ARG A 165 18.60 23.05 -7.70
N ARG A 166 18.96 23.36 -6.45
CA ARG A 166 18.11 23.27 -5.25
C ARG A 166 17.49 21.89 -4.99
N ALA A 167 18.08 20.83 -5.54
CA ALA A 167 17.67 19.47 -5.19
C ALA A 167 18.07 19.18 -3.73
N PRO A 168 17.17 18.60 -2.92
CA PRO A 168 17.50 18.17 -1.58
C PRO A 168 18.38 16.91 -1.60
N ASP A 169 19.09 16.68 -0.50
CA ASP A 169 19.81 15.43 -0.30
C ASP A 169 18.84 14.35 0.23
N TRP A 170 18.48 13.41 -0.61
CA TRP A 170 17.59 12.29 -0.30
C TRP A 170 18.28 10.93 -0.36
N ARG A 171 19.60 10.90 -0.26
CA ARG A 171 20.40 9.67 -0.37
C ARG A 171 19.99 8.61 0.66
N GLU A 172 19.75 9.00 1.91
CA GLU A 172 19.33 8.04 2.95
C GLU A 172 17.94 7.47 2.68
N ALA A 173 16.98 8.29 2.22
CA ALA A 173 15.66 7.79 1.83
C ALA A 173 15.72 6.81 0.64
N MET A 174 16.55 7.11 -0.36
CA MET A 174 16.79 6.22 -1.49
C MET A 174 17.54 4.95 -1.08
N LYS A 175 18.49 5.04 -0.10
CA LYS A 175 19.20 3.88 0.44
C LYS A 175 18.26 2.93 1.19
N GLU A 176 17.34 3.45 2.00
CA GLU A 176 16.35 2.65 2.70
C GLU A 176 15.46 1.89 1.71
N ALA A 177 14.94 2.58 0.69
CA ALA A 177 13.99 1.97 -0.25
C ALA A 177 14.65 1.09 -1.32
N TRP A 178 15.85 1.45 -1.77
CA TRP A 178 16.51 0.88 -2.94
C TRP A 178 17.79 0.12 -2.62
N GLY A 179 18.19 0.09 -1.36
CA GLY A 179 19.49 -0.44 -0.95
C GLY A 179 20.64 0.52 -1.21
N PRO A 180 21.88 0.09 -0.98
CA PRO A 180 23.09 0.93 -1.12
C PRO A 180 23.24 1.48 -2.54
N ALA A 181 24.06 2.54 -2.66
CA ALA A 181 24.45 3.11 -3.94
C ALA A 181 25.13 2.05 -4.84
N GLY A 182 24.87 2.13 -6.13
CA GLY A 182 25.43 1.23 -7.15
C GLY A 182 26.47 1.92 -8.01
N THR A 183 26.85 1.24 -9.10
CA THR A 183 27.78 1.76 -10.12
C THR A 183 27.08 2.49 -11.26
N THR A 184 25.77 2.34 -11.37
CA THR A 184 24.95 2.93 -12.45
C THR A 184 23.92 3.87 -11.88
N GLY A 185 23.62 4.96 -12.61
CA GLY A 185 22.49 5.84 -12.32
C GLY A 185 21.17 5.22 -12.72
N CYS A 186 20.10 5.98 -12.55
CA CYS A 186 18.77 5.60 -13.05
C CYS A 186 17.91 6.84 -13.28
N VAL A 187 16.84 6.66 -14.03
CA VAL A 187 15.76 7.64 -14.15
C VAL A 187 14.51 7.11 -13.47
N THR A 188 13.88 7.93 -12.66
CA THR A 188 12.61 7.62 -12.00
C THR A 188 11.62 8.77 -12.12
N SER A 189 10.34 8.53 -11.80
CA SER A 189 9.37 9.63 -11.75
C SER A 189 9.54 10.48 -10.48
N LEU A 190 9.40 11.80 -10.62
CA LEU A 190 9.39 12.71 -9.46
C LEU A 190 8.33 12.31 -8.43
N ARG A 191 7.16 11.84 -8.91
CA ARG A 191 6.07 11.39 -8.04
C ARG A 191 6.48 10.19 -7.16
N GLU A 192 7.13 9.18 -7.75
CA GLU A 192 7.61 8.02 -6.97
C GLU A 192 8.71 8.41 -5.99
N LEU A 193 9.62 9.29 -6.42
CA LEU A 193 10.69 9.81 -5.57
C LEU A 193 10.14 10.56 -4.34
N LEU A 194 9.12 11.41 -4.54
CA LEU A 194 8.43 12.09 -3.43
C LEU A 194 7.71 11.11 -2.49
N GLY A 195 7.09 10.06 -3.04
CA GLY A 195 6.46 9.01 -2.24
C GLY A 195 7.45 8.23 -1.37
N LEU A 196 8.62 7.93 -1.92
CA LEU A 196 9.72 7.28 -1.22
C LEU A 196 10.23 8.15 -0.05
N VAL A 197 10.43 9.45 -0.31
CA VAL A 197 10.89 10.39 0.73
C VAL A 197 9.84 10.54 1.82
N GLY A 198 8.56 10.64 1.45
CA GLY A 198 7.48 10.70 2.44
C GLY A 198 7.42 9.44 3.31
N ALA A 199 7.62 8.26 2.74
CA ALA A 199 7.68 7.01 3.51
C ALA A 199 8.87 6.99 4.47
N HIS A 200 10.05 7.47 4.04
CA HIS A 200 11.23 7.61 4.90
C HIS A 200 10.99 8.58 6.08
N GLU A 201 10.36 9.72 5.84
CA GLU A 201 9.99 10.67 6.91
C GLU A 201 9.03 10.04 7.92
N TRP A 202 8.05 9.25 7.45
CA TRP A 202 7.16 8.48 8.33
C TRP A 202 7.90 7.38 9.10
N HIS A 203 8.86 6.70 8.46
CA HIS A 203 9.71 5.72 9.12
C HIS A 203 10.52 6.37 10.25
N LEU A 204 11.14 7.51 10.01
CA LEU A 204 11.91 8.22 11.04
C LEU A 204 11.03 8.71 12.20
N LYS A 205 9.87 9.29 11.89
CA LYS A 205 8.95 9.83 12.89
C LYS A 205 8.27 8.73 13.72
N GLY A 206 7.89 7.64 13.08
CA GLY A 206 7.04 6.59 13.65
C GLY A 206 5.60 7.07 13.90
N MET A 207 4.70 6.11 14.03
CA MET A 207 3.29 6.33 14.30
C MET A 207 2.95 5.93 15.72
N GLU A 208 2.26 6.80 16.45
CA GLU A 208 1.78 6.48 17.79
C GLU A 208 0.63 5.49 17.73
N ILE A 209 0.74 4.42 18.52
CA ILE A 209 -0.27 3.38 18.67
C ILE A 209 -0.67 3.36 20.15
N SER A 210 -1.83 3.89 20.47
CA SER A 210 -2.34 4.00 21.87
C SER A 210 -2.41 2.66 22.57
N ALA A 211 -2.73 1.59 21.85
CA ALA A 211 -2.78 0.22 22.37
C ALA A 211 -1.41 -0.32 22.84
N LEU A 212 -0.30 0.31 22.48
CA LEU A 212 1.05 -0.05 22.93
C LEU A 212 1.48 0.67 24.23
N GLY A 213 0.65 1.60 24.74
CA GLY A 213 0.90 2.34 25.98
C GLY A 213 1.31 3.80 25.72
N SER A 214 2.10 4.37 26.63
CA SER A 214 2.47 5.78 26.60
C SER A 214 3.76 6.02 25.80
N ALA A 215 3.88 7.22 25.21
CA ALA A 215 5.10 7.69 24.56
C ALA A 215 6.29 7.68 25.54
N PRO A 216 7.53 7.46 25.07
CA PRO A 216 7.95 7.32 23.69
C PRO A 216 7.90 5.87 23.15
N HIS A 217 7.55 4.87 23.97
CA HIS A 217 7.67 3.44 23.66
C HIS A 217 6.37 2.85 23.08
N ASN A 218 5.63 3.65 22.32
CA ASN A 218 4.34 3.29 21.73
C ASN A 218 4.29 3.55 20.22
N ARG A 219 5.46 3.62 19.54
CA ARG A 219 5.52 3.94 18.12
C ARG A 219 5.86 2.72 17.28
N ILE A 220 5.21 2.65 16.13
CA ILE A 220 5.52 1.75 15.02
C ILE A 220 6.15 2.59 13.91
N HIS A 221 7.24 2.11 13.35
CA HIS A 221 8.02 2.73 12.29
C HIS A 221 7.84 1.93 10.99
N PRO A 222 6.93 2.32 10.09
CA PRO A 222 6.69 1.59 8.85
C PRO A 222 7.83 1.83 7.86
N SER A 223 8.43 0.78 7.31
CA SER A 223 9.44 0.87 6.27
C SER A 223 8.81 1.09 4.89
N TYR A 224 9.60 1.59 3.93
CA TYR A 224 9.12 1.74 2.56
C TYR A 224 8.59 0.42 1.97
N GLY A 225 7.41 0.47 1.38
CA GLY A 225 6.76 -0.69 0.78
C GLY A 225 5.98 -1.58 1.76
N VAL A 226 6.03 -1.29 3.06
CA VAL A 226 5.23 -1.96 4.09
C VAL A 226 4.04 -1.08 4.47
N PHE A 227 2.86 -1.69 4.61
CA PHE A 227 1.64 -0.96 4.90
C PHE A 227 1.69 -0.29 6.28
N SER A 228 1.50 1.02 6.30
CA SER A 228 1.46 1.79 7.55
C SER A 228 0.14 1.60 8.28
N PRO A 229 0.11 1.34 9.59
CA PRO A 229 -1.10 1.16 10.38
C PRO A 229 -1.79 2.51 10.71
N VAL A 230 -2.04 3.32 9.68
CA VAL A 230 -2.67 4.66 9.80
C VAL A 230 -4.12 4.61 10.27
N ARG A 231 -4.79 3.48 10.10
CA ARG A 231 -6.12 3.21 10.61
C ARG A 231 -6.00 2.51 11.96
N GLY A 232 -5.96 3.28 13.04
CA GLY A 232 -5.79 2.76 14.40
C GLY A 232 -6.97 1.96 14.91
N GLU A 233 -8.16 2.13 14.34
CA GLU A 233 -9.40 1.53 14.80
C GLU A 233 -9.38 -0.01 14.84
N TYR A 234 -8.79 -0.66 13.85
CA TYR A 234 -8.68 -2.13 13.84
C TYR A 234 -7.71 -2.65 14.91
N ILE A 235 -6.70 -1.88 15.25
CA ILE A 235 -5.73 -2.22 16.31
C ILE A 235 -6.43 -2.18 17.66
N GLN A 236 -7.32 -1.21 17.88
CA GLN A 236 -8.09 -1.08 19.11
C GLN A 236 -9.04 -2.26 19.30
N LEU A 237 -9.63 -2.80 18.23
CA LEU A 237 -10.44 -4.03 18.31
C LEU A 237 -9.62 -5.21 18.88
N VAL A 238 -8.36 -5.37 18.44
CA VAL A 238 -7.47 -6.39 18.98
C VAL A 238 -7.05 -6.08 20.41
N ALA A 239 -6.91 -4.81 20.77
CA ALA A 239 -6.59 -4.40 22.14
C ALA A 239 -7.72 -4.70 23.12
N ASP A 240 -8.98 -4.58 22.69
CA ASP A 240 -10.17 -4.68 23.54
C ASP A 240 -10.79 -6.08 23.58
N ALA A 241 -10.60 -6.89 22.54
CA ALA A 241 -11.18 -8.22 22.45
C ALA A 241 -10.73 -9.12 23.64
N PRO A 242 -11.62 -9.90 24.26
CA PRO A 242 -11.22 -10.78 25.38
C PRO A 242 -10.29 -11.90 24.89
N LEU A 243 -9.07 -11.94 25.43
CA LEU A 243 -8.09 -12.97 25.06
C LEU A 243 -8.56 -14.36 25.47
N PRO A 244 -8.61 -15.34 24.56
CA PRO A 244 -8.94 -16.73 24.92
C PRO A 244 -7.82 -17.41 25.70
N SER A 245 -6.58 -16.96 25.49
CA SER A 245 -5.37 -17.46 26.17
C SER A 245 -4.25 -16.42 26.09
N THR A 246 -3.33 -16.50 27.05
CA THR A 246 -2.10 -15.70 27.06
C THR A 246 -0.84 -16.54 26.78
N GLU A 247 -0.95 -17.82 26.43
CA GLU A 247 0.21 -18.68 26.26
C GLU A 247 0.89 -18.48 24.91
N LEU A 248 0.13 -18.59 23.81
CA LEU A 248 0.65 -18.53 22.45
C LEU A 248 -0.38 -17.86 21.53
N ALA A 249 0.10 -17.01 20.63
CA ALA A 249 -0.70 -16.48 19.54
C ALA A 249 0.07 -16.57 18.20
N PHE A 250 -0.65 -16.75 17.09
CA PHE A 250 -0.13 -16.58 15.74
C PHE A 250 -0.70 -15.27 15.16
N ASP A 251 0.16 -14.49 14.49
CA ASP A 251 -0.20 -13.25 13.78
C ASP A 251 0.11 -13.46 12.29
N ILE A 252 -0.94 -13.66 11.48
CA ILE A 252 -0.84 -14.06 10.08
C ILE A 252 -0.87 -12.82 9.19
N GLY A 253 0.20 -12.60 8.40
CA GLY A 253 0.42 -11.37 7.65
C GLY A 253 0.87 -10.24 8.57
N VAL A 254 2.02 -10.44 9.21
CA VAL A 254 2.50 -9.59 10.31
C VAL A 254 2.73 -8.12 9.93
N GLY A 255 3.03 -7.84 8.66
CA GLY A 255 3.25 -6.47 8.16
C GLY A 255 4.29 -5.69 8.96
N THR A 256 3.88 -4.63 9.67
CA THR A 256 4.76 -3.83 10.55
C THR A 256 5.01 -4.46 11.92
N GLY A 257 4.37 -5.57 12.25
CA GLY A 257 4.45 -6.18 13.58
C GLY A 257 3.52 -5.56 14.63
N VAL A 258 2.62 -4.66 14.23
CA VAL A 258 1.79 -3.92 15.19
C VAL A 258 0.86 -4.82 16.01
N LEU A 259 0.20 -5.81 15.38
CA LEU A 259 -0.71 -6.72 16.10
C LEU A 259 0.08 -7.66 17.00
N SER A 260 1.20 -8.21 16.54
CA SER A 260 2.13 -8.98 17.38
C SER A 260 2.57 -8.20 18.62
N ALA A 261 2.92 -6.92 18.45
CA ALA A 261 3.33 -6.06 19.54
C ALA A 261 2.18 -5.81 20.54
N VAL A 262 0.96 -5.56 20.05
CA VAL A 262 -0.24 -5.39 20.90
C VAL A 262 -0.52 -6.65 21.69
N LEU A 263 -0.50 -7.83 21.07
CA LEU A 263 -0.73 -9.11 21.77
C LEU A 263 0.33 -9.34 22.85
N ALA A 264 1.61 -9.11 22.56
CA ALA A 264 2.70 -9.25 23.52
C ALA A 264 2.58 -8.26 24.70
N LYS A 265 2.13 -7.01 24.45
CA LYS A 265 1.84 -6.00 25.50
C LYS A 265 0.63 -6.38 26.34
N ARG A 266 -0.37 -7.05 25.77
CA ARG A 266 -1.53 -7.58 26.49
C ARG A 266 -1.22 -8.82 27.36
N GLY A 267 0.03 -9.29 27.38
CA GLY A 267 0.47 -10.37 28.24
C GLY A 267 0.57 -11.73 27.55
N VAL A 268 0.39 -11.82 26.23
CA VAL A 268 0.69 -13.06 25.50
C VAL A 268 2.18 -13.37 25.65
N LYS A 269 2.51 -14.57 26.12
CA LYS A 269 3.87 -14.98 26.47
C LYS A 269 4.73 -15.20 25.23
N ARG A 270 4.14 -15.77 24.16
CA ARG A 270 4.80 -16.01 22.88
C ARG A 270 3.86 -15.66 21.73
N VAL A 271 4.34 -14.86 20.81
CA VAL A 271 3.67 -14.54 19.53
C VAL A 271 4.55 -14.99 18.38
N VAL A 272 4.00 -15.74 17.44
CA VAL A 272 4.66 -16.10 16.20
C VAL A 272 4.00 -15.34 15.07
N GLY A 273 4.73 -14.37 14.49
CA GLY A 273 4.28 -13.59 13.34
C GLY A 273 4.82 -14.14 12.02
N THR A 274 3.96 -14.24 11.02
CA THR A 274 4.34 -14.74 9.69
C THR A 274 4.05 -13.73 8.59
N ASP A 275 4.89 -13.69 7.57
CA ASP A 275 4.65 -12.94 6.33
C ASP A 275 5.42 -13.58 5.18
N LEU A 276 4.94 -13.37 3.94
CA LEU A 276 5.65 -13.76 2.72
C LEU A 276 6.63 -12.69 2.24
N ASP A 277 6.39 -11.41 2.57
CA ASP A 277 7.24 -10.31 2.13
C ASP A 277 8.44 -10.13 3.08
N PRO A 278 9.69 -10.36 2.60
CA PRO A 278 10.88 -10.15 3.43
C PRO A 278 11.01 -8.73 3.98
N ARG A 279 10.44 -7.72 3.29
CA ARG A 279 10.43 -6.33 3.76
C ARG A 279 9.51 -6.16 4.95
N ALA A 280 8.36 -6.84 4.96
CA ALA A 280 7.45 -6.85 6.10
C ALA A 280 8.12 -7.49 7.32
N LEU A 281 8.78 -8.65 7.15
CA LEU A 281 9.52 -9.32 8.22
C LEU A 281 10.65 -8.46 8.77
N ALA A 282 11.42 -7.78 7.91
CA ALA A 282 12.49 -6.86 8.34
C ALA A 282 11.91 -5.67 9.12
N CYS A 283 10.84 -5.04 8.62
CA CYS A 283 10.15 -3.95 9.28
C CYS A 283 9.59 -4.38 10.65
N ALA A 284 8.90 -5.52 10.71
CA ALA A 284 8.38 -6.05 11.97
C ALA A 284 9.52 -6.34 12.97
N THR A 285 10.63 -6.94 12.51
CA THR A 285 11.80 -7.22 13.35
C THR A 285 12.34 -5.94 13.99
N GLU A 286 12.51 -4.88 13.21
CA GLU A 286 12.97 -3.58 13.71
C GLU A 286 12.00 -2.99 14.74
N ASN A 287 10.70 -3.00 14.46
CA ASN A 287 9.68 -2.50 15.38
C ASN A 287 9.62 -3.30 16.69
N ILE A 288 9.67 -4.61 16.61
CA ILE A 288 9.69 -5.49 17.78
C ILE A 288 10.93 -5.24 18.65
N GLN A 289 12.09 -5.03 18.04
CA GLN A 289 13.33 -4.65 18.74
C GLN A 289 13.22 -3.27 19.41
N ARG A 290 12.71 -2.25 18.69
CA ARG A 290 12.48 -0.89 19.24
C ARG A 290 11.54 -0.89 20.44
N LEU A 291 10.55 -1.78 20.45
CA LEU A 291 9.58 -1.93 21.54
C LEU A 291 10.08 -2.83 22.68
N GLY A 292 11.25 -3.47 22.56
CA GLY A 292 11.81 -4.38 23.56
C GLY A 292 11.03 -5.68 23.71
N LEU A 293 10.39 -6.17 22.62
CA LEU A 293 9.50 -7.34 22.63
C LEU A 293 10.11 -8.58 21.99
N GLN A 294 11.39 -8.57 21.61
CA GLN A 294 12.08 -9.68 20.91
C GLN A 294 12.14 -10.99 21.71
N SER A 295 11.96 -10.95 23.02
CA SER A 295 11.87 -12.16 23.84
C SER A 295 10.49 -12.81 23.80
N LYS A 296 9.47 -12.13 23.29
CA LYS A 296 8.08 -12.59 23.23
C LYS A 296 7.59 -12.82 21.81
N VAL A 297 8.16 -12.13 20.81
CA VAL A 297 7.71 -12.16 19.42
C VAL A 297 8.80 -12.78 18.56
N GLU A 298 8.45 -13.87 17.91
CA GLU A 298 9.23 -14.58 16.91
C GLU A 298 8.63 -14.31 15.53
N LEU A 299 9.49 -14.03 14.53
CA LEU A 299 9.06 -13.72 13.17
C LEU A 299 9.66 -14.73 12.19
N GLN A 300 8.85 -15.28 11.31
CA GLN A 300 9.31 -16.27 10.33
C GLN A 300 8.61 -16.13 8.96
N PRO A 301 9.30 -16.42 7.88
CA PRO A 301 8.69 -16.47 6.55
C PRO A 301 7.76 -17.68 6.46
N ALA A 302 6.49 -17.45 6.14
CA ALA A 302 5.53 -18.52 5.86
C ALA A 302 4.40 -18.01 4.96
N ASP A 303 3.86 -18.91 4.15
CA ASP A 303 2.62 -18.68 3.43
C ASP A 303 1.45 -19.00 4.38
N LEU A 304 0.92 -17.93 4.99
CA LEU A 304 -0.09 -17.93 6.02
C LEU A 304 0.44 -18.50 7.37
N PHE A 305 0.24 -19.77 7.66
CA PHE A 305 0.39 -20.31 9.01
C PHE A 305 1.82 -20.82 9.30
N PRO A 306 2.30 -20.62 10.53
CA PRO A 306 3.47 -21.34 11.02
C PRO A 306 3.09 -22.79 11.34
N GLU A 307 4.09 -23.62 11.61
CA GLU A 307 3.85 -25.00 12.07
C GLU A 307 3.19 -25.06 13.45
N GLY A 308 2.30 -26.04 13.63
CA GLY A 308 1.63 -26.33 14.91
C GLY A 308 0.27 -25.67 15.06
N GLN A 309 -0.16 -25.57 16.32
CA GLN A 309 -1.46 -25.03 16.70
C GLN A 309 -1.30 -23.96 17.79
N ALA A 310 -2.20 -22.98 17.78
CA ALA A 310 -2.24 -21.93 18.80
C ALA A 310 -3.67 -21.73 19.35
N PRO A 311 -3.81 -21.32 20.62
CA PRO A 311 -5.10 -20.97 21.20
C PRO A 311 -5.66 -19.62 20.69
N LEU A 312 -4.83 -18.80 20.06
CA LEU A 312 -5.25 -17.56 19.39
C LEU A 312 -4.52 -17.43 18.07
N ILE A 313 -5.27 -17.18 17.01
CA ILE A 313 -4.72 -16.88 15.67
C ILE A 313 -5.40 -15.62 15.15
N VAL A 314 -4.61 -14.58 14.87
CA VAL A 314 -5.09 -13.29 14.38
C VAL A 314 -4.67 -13.09 12.93
N CYS A 315 -5.57 -12.58 12.11
CA CYS A 315 -5.29 -12.18 10.73
C CYS A 315 -6.03 -10.91 10.37
N ASN A 316 -5.30 -9.95 9.80
CA ASN A 316 -5.85 -8.77 9.14
C ASN A 316 -5.51 -8.85 7.64
N PRO A 317 -6.23 -9.65 6.84
CA PRO A 317 -5.94 -9.79 5.41
C PRO A 317 -6.31 -8.50 4.66
N PRO A 318 -5.86 -8.33 3.42
CA PRO A 318 -6.33 -7.23 2.58
C PRO A 318 -7.86 -7.30 2.39
N TRP A 319 -8.54 -6.14 2.45
CA TRP A 319 -10.00 -6.12 2.57
C TRP A 319 -10.76 -6.15 1.25
N LEU A 320 -10.12 -5.71 0.15
CA LEU A 320 -10.78 -5.55 -1.16
C LEU A 320 -10.36 -6.64 -2.15
N PRO A 321 -11.30 -7.42 -2.70
CA PRO A 321 -11.02 -8.50 -3.64
C PRO A 321 -10.74 -7.95 -5.05
N ALA A 322 -9.61 -7.29 -5.22
CA ALA A 322 -9.17 -6.72 -6.47
C ALA A 322 -7.68 -6.95 -6.68
N ARG A 323 -7.21 -6.83 -7.91
CA ARG A 323 -5.79 -7.01 -8.25
C ARG A 323 -4.97 -5.79 -7.80
N ALA A 324 -3.88 -6.03 -7.09
CA ALA A 324 -2.89 -5.01 -6.76
C ALA A 324 -2.06 -4.62 -7.99
N SER A 325 -1.79 -3.33 -8.17
CA SER A 325 -0.96 -2.79 -9.26
C SER A 325 0.45 -2.43 -8.82
N ALA A 326 0.70 -2.43 -7.50
CA ALA A 326 2.00 -2.13 -6.91
C ALA A 326 2.22 -2.99 -5.67
N PRO A 327 3.47 -3.26 -5.27
CA PRO A 327 3.76 -4.08 -4.09
C PRO A 327 3.03 -3.63 -2.83
N ILE A 328 3.03 -2.34 -2.51
CA ILE A 328 2.35 -1.79 -1.33
C ILE A 328 0.82 -1.97 -1.37
N GLU A 329 0.23 -2.06 -2.56
CA GLU A 329 -1.21 -2.27 -2.73
C GLU A 329 -1.65 -3.70 -2.36
N ARG A 330 -0.72 -4.66 -2.26
CA ARG A 330 -1.01 -6.04 -1.81
C ARG A 330 -1.56 -6.10 -0.39
N ALA A 331 -1.28 -5.10 0.44
CA ALA A 331 -1.85 -5.00 1.77
C ALA A 331 -3.29 -4.47 1.79
N ILE A 332 -3.83 -4.03 0.64
CA ILE A 332 -5.19 -3.48 0.50
C ILE A 332 -6.03 -4.38 -0.38
N TYR A 333 -5.43 -4.90 -1.46
CA TYR A 333 -6.09 -5.67 -2.49
C TYR A 333 -5.66 -7.13 -2.44
N ASP A 334 -6.64 -8.01 -2.29
CA ASP A 334 -6.51 -9.47 -2.26
C ASP A 334 -7.26 -10.05 -3.47
N GLU A 335 -6.56 -10.26 -4.57
CA GLU A 335 -7.17 -10.75 -5.81
C GLU A 335 -7.96 -12.04 -5.56
N ASN A 336 -9.26 -12.03 -5.88
CA ASN A 336 -10.20 -13.12 -5.63
C ASN A 336 -10.36 -13.52 -4.15
N SER A 337 -10.00 -12.65 -3.20
CA SER A 337 -9.96 -12.94 -1.75
C SER A 337 -9.10 -14.17 -1.43
N ALA A 338 -7.95 -14.32 -2.08
CA ALA A 338 -7.11 -15.50 -1.98
C ALA A 338 -6.55 -15.70 -0.58
N MET A 339 -5.99 -14.64 0.04
CA MET A 339 -5.46 -14.68 1.40
C MET A 339 -6.58 -14.94 2.43
N LEU A 340 -7.71 -14.22 2.30
CA LEU A 340 -8.86 -14.41 3.18
C LEU A 340 -9.39 -15.86 3.14
N LYS A 341 -9.57 -16.41 1.94
CA LYS A 341 -10.02 -17.80 1.74
C LYS A 341 -9.00 -18.80 2.27
N GLY A 342 -7.70 -18.58 2.00
CA GLY A 342 -6.62 -19.42 2.51
C GLY A 342 -6.56 -19.43 4.03
N PHE A 343 -6.71 -18.26 4.66
CA PHE A 343 -6.79 -18.13 6.11
C PHE A 343 -7.98 -18.95 6.67
N LEU A 344 -9.20 -18.75 6.15
CA LEU A 344 -10.39 -19.46 6.63
C LEU A 344 -10.30 -20.97 6.41
N ALA A 345 -9.75 -21.40 5.30
CA ALA A 345 -9.59 -22.83 4.98
C ALA A 345 -8.56 -23.52 5.88
N GLY A 346 -7.46 -22.83 6.23
CA GLY A 346 -6.38 -23.38 7.06
C GLY A 346 -6.62 -23.25 8.57
N LEU A 347 -7.48 -22.32 9.00
CA LEU A 347 -7.62 -21.94 10.40
C LEU A 347 -7.97 -23.13 11.31
N ALA A 348 -8.88 -24.00 10.90
CA ALA A 348 -9.31 -25.15 11.71
C ALA A 348 -8.17 -26.14 12.03
N ALA A 349 -7.20 -26.29 11.13
CA ALA A 349 -6.04 -27.17 11.34
C ALA A 349 -5.01 -26.61 12.33
N HIS A 350 -4.97 -25.28 12.47
CA HIS A 350 -3.99 -24.58 13.29
C HIS A 350 -4.56 -24.05 14.62
N LEU A 351 -5.87 -24.10 14.84
CA LEU A 351 -6.47 -23.81 16.14
C LEU A 351 -6.29 -24.98 17.10
N SER A 352 -5.79 -24.70 18.31
CA SER A 352 -5.85 -25.66 19.39
C SER A 352 -7.31 -25.88 19.85
N PRO A 353 -7.65 -26.99 20.51
CA PRO A 353 -8.98 -27.17 21.12
C PRO A 353 -9.37 -25.95 21.96
N GLN A 354 -10.59 -25.44 21.78
CA GLN A 354 -11.11 -24.23 22.42
C GLN A 354 -10.38 -22.92 22.03
N GLY A 355 -9.48 -22.94 21.04
CA GLY A 355 -8.83 -21.75 20.51
C GLY A 355 -9.78 -20.88 19.68
N GLU A 356 -9.39 -19.61 19.51
CA GLU A 356 -10.13 -18.64 18.70
C GLU A 356 -9.27 -18.14 17.53
N GLY A 357 -9.90 -18.05 16.34
CA GLY A 357 -9.41 -17.27 15.23
C GLY A 357 -10.03 -15.88 15.23
N TRP A 358 -9.21 -14.86 15.16
CA TRP A 358 -9.64 -13.46 15.06
C TRP A 358 -9.39 -12.94 13.64
N LEU A 359 -10.47 -12.80 12.88
CA LEU A 359 -10.43 -12.23 11.54
C LEU A 359 -10.81 -10.74 11.61
N ILE A 360 -9.91 -9.87 11.19
CA ILE A 360 -10.17 -8.43 11.08
C ILE A 360 -10.55 -8.13 9.63
N LEU A 361 -11.73 -7.58 9.41
CA LEU A 361 -12.23 -7.34 8.06
C LEU A 361 -13.18 -6.14 8.04
N SER A 362 -13.02 -5.29 7.01
CA SER A 362 -14.00 -4.24 6.69
C SER A 362 -15.10 -4.80 5.77
N ASP A 363 -16.33 -4.31 5.95
CA ASP A 363 -17.45 -4.59 5.05
C ASP A 363 -17.49 -3.66 3.82
N LEU A 364 -16.45 -2.84 3.61
CA LEU A 364 -16.35 -1.95 2.44
C LEU A 364 -16.51 -2.71 1.11
N ALA A 365 -15.96 -3.94 1.01
CA ALA A 365 -16.13 -4.77 -0.18
C ALA A 365 -17.60 -5.14 -0.44
N GLU A 366 -18.43 -5.26 0.60
CA GLU A 366 -19.86 -5.54 0.50
C GLU A 366 -20.61 -4.30 0.00
N HIS A 367 -20.32 -3.13 0.56
CA HIS A 367 -20.89 -1.85 0.11
C HIS A 367 -20.50 -1.49 -1.33
N LEU A 368 -19.34 -1.95 -1.78
CA LEU A 368 -18.87 -1.77 -3.16
C LEU A 368 -19.39 -2.86 -4.11
N GLY A 369 -20.13 -3.86 -3.62
CA GLY A 369 -20.63 -4.97 -4.44
C GLY A 369 -19.54 -5.92 -4.95
N LEU A 370 -18.37 -5.95 -4.31
CA LEU A 370 -17.22 -6.79 -4.69
C LEU A 370 -17.21 -8.15 -4.00
N ARG A 371 -17.91 -8.28 -2.90
CA ARG A 371 -18.13 -9.50 -2.12
C ARG A 371 -19.45 -9.35 -1.38
N THR A 372 -20.16 -10.43 -1.16
CA THR A 372 -21.38 -10.45 -0.36
C THR A 372 -21.10 -10.99 1.05
N ARG A 373 -21.96 -10.63 2.00
CA ARG A 373 -21.93 -11.20 3.34
C ARG A 373 -22.14 -12.73 3.30
N ALA A 374 -23.05 -13.21 2.46
CA ALA A 374 -23.34 -14.64 2.32
C ALA A 374 -22.12 -15.43 1.81
N GLU A 375 -21.30 -14.85 0.91
CA GLU A 375 -20.06 -15.50 0.48
C GLU A 375 -19.06 -15.63 1.63
N LEU A 376 -18.89 -14.57 2.45
CA LEU A 376 -18.00 -14.63 3.62
C LEU A 376 -18.46 -15.71 4.61
N GLU A 377 -19.75 -15.75 4.94
CA GLU A 377 -20.32 -16.75 5.83
C GLU A 377 -20.20 -18.18 5.29
N ALA A 378 -20.36 -18.35 3.97
CA ALA A 378 -20.16 -19.63 3.31
C ALA A 378 -18.70 -20.11 3.39
N TRP A 379 -17.71 -19.19 3.25
CA TRP A 379 -16.29 -19.55 3.41
C TRP A 379 -15.94 -19.90 4.86
N ILE A 380 -16.51 -19.20 5.85
CA ILE A 380 -16.37 -19.54 7.27
C ILE A 380 -16.89 -20.96 7.54
N ALA A 381 -18.11 -21.26 7.07
CA ALA A 381 -18.72 -22.57 7.24
C ALA A 381 -17.93 -23.68 6.50
N ALA A 382 -17.44 -23.42 5.28
CA ALA A 382 -16.61 -24.36 4.53
C ALA A 382 -15.28 -24.67 5.25
N GLY A 383 -14.72 -23.70 5.98
CA GLY A 383 -13.56 -23.85 6.86
C GLY A 383 -13.84 -24.63 8.15
N LYS A 384 -15.04 -25.20 8.34
CA LYS A 384 -15.49 -25.85 9.58
C LYS A 384 -15.41 -24.94 10.80
N LEU A 385 -15.78 -23.69 10.62
CA LEU A 385 -15.71 -22.63 11.62
C LEU A 385 -17.11 -22.09 11.89
N LYS A 386 -17.32 -21.56 13.09
CA LYS A 386 -18.51 -20.80 13.46
C LYS A 386 -18.14 -19.49 14.15
N VAL A 387 -18.97 -18.48 13.96
CA VAL A 387 -18.84 -17.17 14.61
C VAL A 387 -19.43 -17.25 16.01
N ILE A 388 -18.63 -16.89 17.04
CA ILE A 388 -19.09 -16.80 18.44
C ILE A 388 -19.29 -15.36 18.90
N GLY A 389 -18.82 -14.40 18.15
CA GLY A 389 -18.97 -12.98 18.46
C GLY A 389 -18.28 -12.10 17.44
N LYS A 390 -18.58 -10.82 17.51
CA LYS A 390 -18.04 -9.79 16.64
C LYS A 390 -17.89 -8.48 17.41
N LEU A 391 -16.76 -7.79 17.25
CA LEU A 391 -16.55 -6.44 17.75
C LEU A 391 -16.48 -5.52 16.53
N ASP A 392 -17.21 -4.42 16.56
CA ASP A 392 -17.33 -3.48 15.44
C ASP A 392 -16.80 -2.10 15.80
N THR A 393 -16.21 -1.44 14.81
CA THR A 393 -15.84 -0.02 14.89
C THR A 393 -16.10 0.67 13.56
N LYS A 394 -16.42 1.95 13.62
CA LYS A 394 -16.58 2.77 12.41
C LYS A 394 -15.26 3.40 12.02
N ALA A 395 -15.09 3.59 10.71
CA ALA A 395 -13.94 4.33 10.20
C ALA A 395 -14.05 5.81 10.58
N GLU A 396 -12.97 6.39 11.16
CA GLU A 396 -12.93 7.78 11.62
C GLU A 396 -12.05 8.69 10.74
N HIS A 397 -11.52 8.19 9.62
CA HIS A 397 -10.60 8.95 8.80
C HIS A 397 -11.29 10.01 7.93
N LYS A 398 -10.57 11.09 7.55
CA LYS A 398 -11.09 12.26 6.84
C LYS A 398 -11.81 11.94 5.51
N LYS A 399 -11.42 10.88 4.78
CA LYS A 399 -12.08 10.47 3.53
C LYS A 399 -13.53 10.00 3.73
N VAL A 400 -13.91 9.60 4.94
CA VAL A 400 -15.30 9.24 5.27
C VAL A 400 -16.21 10.47 5.20
N GLN A 401 -15.65 11.66 5.41
CA GLN A 401 -16.37 12.95 5.42
C GLN A 401 -16.31 13.67 4.06
N ASP A 402 -15.59 13.13 3.08
CA ASP A 402 -15.43 13.75 1.76
C ASP A 402 -16.58 13.36 0.83
N GLU A 403 -17.63 14.19 0.82
CA GLU A 403 -18.80 14.02 -0.05
C GLU A 403 -18.47 14.12 -1.56
N SER A 404 -17.30 14.65 -1.91
CA SER A 404 -16.84 14.72 -3.31
C SER A 404 -16.23 13.41 -3.81
N ASP A 405 -15.92 12.46 -2.91
CA ASP A 405 -15.41 11.13 -3.26
C ASP A 405 -16.52 10.30 -3.95
N PRO A 406 -16.32 9.80 -5.19
CA PRO A 406 -17.28 8.93 -5.85
C PRO A 406 -17.68 7.68 -5.06
N LEU A 407 -16.86 7.26 -4.09
CA LEU A 407 -17.08 6.13 -3.20
C LEU A 407 -17.56 6.54 -1.80
N HIS A 408 -17.90 7.82 -1.59
CA HIS A 408 -18.27 8.37 -0.28
C HIS A 408 -19.35 7.54 0.42
N ALA A 409 -20.44 7.19 -0.26
CA ALA A 409 -21.56 6.43 0.32
C ALA A 409 -21.09 5.09 0.90
N ALA A 410 -20.23 4.35 0.18
CA ALA A 410 -19.67 3.09 0.66
C ALA A 410 -18.71 3.29 1.85
N ARG A 411 -17.85 4.31 1.77
CA ARG A 411 -16.87 4.63 2.85
C ARG A 411 -17.56 5.15 4.12
N ALA A 412 -18.63 5.93 3.99
CA ALA A 412 -19.40 6.45 5.13
C ALA A 412 -20.20 5.34 5.84
N ALA A 413 -20.58 4.29 5.11
CA ALA A 413 -21.26 3.12 5.66
C ALA A 413 -20.30 2.07 6.24
N GLU A 414 -18.98 2.16 5.94
CA GLU A 414 -17.97 1.18 6.29
C GLU A 414 -17.89 0.90 7.79
N VAL A 415 -17.92 -0.39 8.13
CA VAL A 415 -17.68 -0.91 9.47
C VAL A 415 -16.52 -1.89 9.42
N THR A 416 -15.52 -1.67 10.26
CA THR A 416 -14.43 -2.62 10.48
C THR A 416 -14.77 -3.52 11.65
N SER A 417 -14.64 -4.83 11.47
CA SER A 417 -15.05 -5.84 12.45
C SER A 417 -13.92 -6.80 12.77
N LEU A 418 -13.82 -7.16 14.05
CA LEU A 418 -13.06 -8.32 14.51
C LEU A 418 -14.06 -9.47 14.73
N TRP A 419 -13.99 -10.48 13.86
CA TRP A 419 -14.78 -11.69 13.95
C TRP A 419 -14.09 -12.72 14.81
N ARG A 420 -14.78 -13.23 15.84
CA ARG A 420 -14.27 -14.30 16.69
C ARG A 420 -14.81 -15.64 16.19
N LEU A 421 -13.89 -16.48 15.70
CA LEU A 421 -14.18 -17.74 15.04
C LEU A 421 -13.68 -18.90 15.91
N VAL A 422 -14.45 -19.97 16.01
CA VAL A 422 -14.04 -21.22 16.66
C VAL A 422 -14.39 -22.41 15.78
N LEU A 423 -13.87 -23.59 16.13
CA LEU A 423 -14.25 -24.84 15.46
C LEU A 423 -15.78 -25.07 15.58
N ALA A 424 -16.41 -25.48 14.49
CA ALA A 424 -17.87 -25.70 14.41
C ALA A 424 -18.35 -26.90 15.23
#